data_8089452cf8b08e05511e2c84cf234c9e
#
_entry.id   8089452cf8b08e05511e2c84cf234c9e
#
_cell.length_a   1.000
_cell.length_b   1.000
_cell.length_c   1.000
_cell.angle_alpha   90.00
_cell.angle_beta   90.00
_cell.angle_gamma   90.00
#
_symmetry.space_group_name_H-M   'P 1'
#
loop_
_entity.id
_entity.type
_entity.pdbx_description
1 polymer ?
#
loop_
_entity_poly.entity_id
_entity_poly.type
_entity_poly.pdbx_seq_one_letter_code
_entity_poly.pdbx_strand_id
1 'polypeptide(L)'
;MANMKTRGNPGHGAMIACMFAIILLSGCRSTGNIGNFSTDTAALQRIVAFDFTPQSAKWKVFGTPEYTGGVPAPTDYLTLVVELSPIARTAFDAMPRAKTVWIAPEAPRVWLSGPFLSMLEKEKNTTVDFSVRPDCRALKAIRGQSGKVVNGLLCTHADKMLVYIMISSGM
;
A
#
# COMPACT_ATOMS: atom_id res chain seq x y z
N MET A 1 -8.15 -63.05 -63.47
CA MET A 1 -9.49 -62.54 -63.20
C MET A 1 -9.80 -62.69 -61.75
N ALA A 2 -9.44 -61.75 -60.91
CA ALA A 2 -9.81 -61.75 -59.52
C ALA A 2 -9.97 -60.29 -59.09
N ASN A 3 -11.14 -59.98 -58.64
CA ASN A 3 -11.62 -58.66 -58.20
C ASN A 3 -11.30 -58.49 -56.75
N MET A 4 -10.44 -57.55 -56.37
CA MET A 4 -10.07 -57.32 -55.02
C MET A 4 -10.66 -55.99 -54.57
N LYS A 5 -11.67 -56.06 -53.71
CA LYS A 5 -12.50 -55.02 -53.16
C LYS A 5 -11.80 -54.46 -51.88
N THR A 6 -11.26 -53.28 -51.95
CA THR A 6 -10.69 -52.58 -50.78
C THR A 6 -11.79 -51.87 -50.03
N ARG A 7 -11.97 -52.27 -48.77
CA ARG A 7 -12.83 -51.63 -47.76
C ARG A 7 -12.10 -50.40 -47.21
N GLY A 8 -12.67 -49.23 -47.39
CA GLY A 8 -12.29 -48.01 -46.68
C GLY A 8 -12.81 -48.05 -45.28
N ASN A 9 -11.96 -47.63 -44.35
CA ASN A 9 -12.25 -47.49 -42.96
C ASN A 9 -12.50 -46.00 -42.66
N PRO A 10 -13.71 -45.57 -42.25
CA PRO A 10 -13.92 -44.22 -41.79
C PRO A 10 -13.88 -44.17 -40.25
N GLY A 11 -13.16 -43.26 -39.69
CA GLY A 11 -13.38 -42.93 -38.30
C GLY A 11 -12.14 -42.80 -37.47
N HIS A 12 -11.49 -41.67 -37.54
CA HIS A 12 -10.70 -41.13 -36.42
C HIS A 12 -10.43 -39.63 -36.71
N GLY A 13 -11.45 -38.84 -36.53
CA GLY A 13 -11.33 -37.39 -36.76
C GLY A 13 -12.33 -36.55 -36.03
N ALA A 14 -12.53 -36.82 -34.72
CA ALA A 14 -13.42 -35.96 -33.94
C ALA A 14 -13.15 -36.12 -32.43
N MET A 15 -11.97 -35.80 -31.95
CA MET A 15 -11.74 -35.70 -30.48
C MET A 15 -10.48 -34.90 -30.08
N ILE A 16 -10.20 -33.78 -30.73
CA ILE A 16 -9.13 -32.86 -30.28
C ILE A 16 -9.61 -31.40 -30.37
N ALA A 17 -10.79 -31.07 -29.88
CA ALA A 17 -11.29 -29.70 -29.93
C ALA A 17 -11.88 -29.19 -28.61
N CYS A 18 -11.68 -29.87 -27.48
CA CYS A 18 -12.26 -29.46 -26.20
C CYS A 18 -11.24 -29.24 -25.04
N MET A 19 -9.96 -29.08 -25.30
CA MET A 19 -8.96 -28.90 -24.23
C MET A 19 -8.26 -27.54 -24.17
N PHE A 20 -8.77 -26.52 -24.87
CA PHE A 20 -8.14 -25.17 -24.82
C PHE A 20 -9.00 -24.05 -24.23
N ALA A 21 -10.07 -24.34 -23.50
CA ALA A 21 -10.98 -23.32 -22.95
C ALA A 21 -10.96 -23.18 -21.43
N ILE A 22 -9.96 -23.71 -20.68
CA ILE A 22 -9.96 -23.67 -19.21
C ILE A 22 -8.81 -22.86 -18.60
N ILE A 23 -8.04 -22.09 -19.34
CA ILE A 23 -6.88 -21.36 -18.79
C ILE A 23 -7.07 -19.83 -18.73
N LEU A 24 -8.24 -19.29 -18.88
CA LEU A 24 -8.47 -17.83 -18.79
C LEU A 24 -9.38 -17.37 -17.66
N LEU A 25 -9.59 -18.19 -16.63
CA LEU A 25 -10.24 -17.79 -15.39
C LEU A 25 -9.25 -17.82 -14.20
N SER A 26 -8.00 -17.41 -14.42
CA SER A 26 -7.18 -16.93 -13.32
C SER A 26 -7.72 -15.58 -12.90
N GLY A 27 -8.95 -15.61 -12.39
CA GLY A 27 -9.59 -14.48 -11.76
C GLY A 27 -8.64 -13.92 -10.73
N CYS A 28 -8.48 -12.61 -10.71
CA CYS A 28 -7.96 -11.85 -9.60
C CYS A 28 -8.59 -12.38 -8.31
N ARG A 29 -7.96 -13.34 -7.66
CA ARG A 29 -8.19 -13.62 -6.26
C ARG A 29 -7.66 -12.40 -5.53
N SER A 30 -8.51 -11.43 -5.33
CA SER A 30 -8.45 -10.51 -4.22
C SER A 30 -8.28 -11.40 -2.99
N THR A 31 -7.03 -11.61 -2.58
CA THR A 31 -6.69 -12.28 -1.33
C THR A 31 -7.35 -11.44 -0.24
N GLY A 32 -8.39 -12.03 0.37
CA GLY A 32 -9.21 -11.40 1.38
C GLY A 32 -8.34 -10.76 2.46
N ASN A 33 -8.68 -9.54 2.77
CA ASN A 33 -8.13 -8.62 3.75
C ASN A 33 -7.86 -9.27 5.14
N ILE A 34 -6.77 -9.99 5.28
CA ILE A 34 -6.22 -10.26 6.61
C ILE A 34 -5.41 -9.02 6.99
N GLY A 35 -6.09 -8.03 7.60
CA GLY A 35 -5.42 -6.85 8.13
C GLY A 35 -5.84 -5.49 7.57
N ASN A 36 -6.79 -5.42 6.65
CA ASN A 36 -7.36 -4.15 6.16
C ASN A 36 -6.31 -3.12 5.68
N PHE A 37 -5.35 -3.54 4.87
CA PHE A 37 -4.33 -2.71 4.20
C PHE A 37 -4.22 -3.04 2.72
N SER A 38 -3.68 -2.11 1.92
CA SER A 38 -3.35 -2.32 0.51
C SER A 38 -1.85 -2.56 0.34
N THR A 39 -1.48 -3.32 -0.68
CA THR A 39 -0.09 -3.50 -1.13
C THR A 39 0.15 -2.93 -2.53
N ASP A 40 -0.85 -2.32 -3.15
CA ASP A 40 -0.75 -1.71 -4.47
C ASP A 40 0.08 -0.42 -4.41
N THR A 41 1.35 -0.52 -4.78
CA THR A 41 2.27 0.62 -4.82
C THR A 41 1.89 1.65 -5.88
N ALA A 42 1.27 1.24 -6.98
CA ALA A 42 0.81 2.17 -8.01
C ALA A 42 -0.39 2.98 -7.52
N ALA A 43 -1.31 2.36 -6.78
CA ALA A 43 -2.41 3.07 -6.12
C ALA A 43 -1.89 4.04 -5.05
N LEU A 44 -0.89 3.64 -4.26
CA LEU A 44 -0.24 4.51 -3.28
C LEU A 44 0.34 5.76 -3.94
N GLN A 45 1.08 5.61 -5.05
CA GLN A 45 1.68 6.72 -5.80
C GLN A 45 0.62 7.68 -6.40
N ARG A 46 -0.58 7.19 -6.72
CA ARG A 46 -1.71 8.05 -7.14
C ARG A 46 -2.29 8.88 -5.99
N ILE A 47 -2.21 8.39 -4.76
CA ILE A 47 -2.69 9.11 -3.57
C ILE A 47 -1.64 10.13 -3.13
N VAL A 48 -0.39 9.67 -2.99
CA VAL A 48 0.76 10.47 -2.54
C VAL A 48 1.99 10.04 -3.33
N ALA A 49 2.53 10.95 -4.12
CA ALA A 49 3.77 10.74 -4.86
C ALA A 49 4.96 11.13 -3.97
N PHE A 50 5.84 10.18 -3.74
CA PHE A 50 7.13 10.38 -3.11
C PHE A 50 8.19 10.75 -4.15
N ASP A 51 9.28 11.37 -3.73
CA ASP A 51 10.47 11.61 -4.54
C ASP A 51 11.35 10.34 -4.73
N PHE A 52 10.87 9.23 -4.22
CA PHE A 52 11.46 7.90 -4.39
C PHE A 52 10.38 6.86 -4.73
N THR A 53 10.78 5.75 -5.35
CA THR A 53 9.87 4.64 -5.67
C THR A 53 10.06 3.51 -4.68
N PRO A 54 9.07 3.19 -3.83
CA PRO A 54 9.16 2.06 -2.92
C PRO A 54 9.08 0.73 -3.69
N GLN A 55 9.94 -0.24 -3.36
CA GLN A 55 9.89 -1.58 -3.95
C GLN A 55 8.70 -2.39 -3.44
N SER A 56 8.30 -2.17 -2.20
CA SER A 56 7.11 -2.76 -1.60
C SER A 56 6.51 -1.82 -0.56
N ALA A 57 5.21 -1.91 -0.40
CA ALA A 57 4.50 -1.14 0.61
C ALA A 57 3.30 -1.93 1.16
N LYS A 58 2.98 -1.72 2.44
CA LYS A 58 1.68 -1.99 3.05
C LYS A 58 1.14 -0.65 3.51
N TRP A 59 -0.09 -0.32 3.15
CA TRP A 59 -0.60 1.01 3.47
C TRP A 59 -2.10 1.06 3.66
N LYS A 60 -2.55 2.07 4.40
CA LYS A 60 -3.96 2.41 4.57
C LYS A 60 -4.13 3.91 4.71
N VAL A 61 -5.20 4.43 4.09
CA VAL A 61 -5.76 5.75 4.39
C VAL A 61 -6.99 5.54 5.28
N PHE A 62 -7.12 6.35 6.31
CA PHE A 62 -8.26 6.32 7.23
C PHE A 62 -8.61 7.73 7.70
N GLY A 63 -9.86 7.92 8.11
CA GLY A 63 -10.33 9.15 8.75
C GLY A 63 -10.06 9.13 10.26
N THR A 64 -10.11 10.29 10.88
CA THR A 64 -10.14 10.44 12.34
C THR A 64 -11.37 11.24 12.72
N PRO A 65 -12.38 10.61 13.38
CA PRO A 65 -12.45 9.18 13.75
C PRO A 65 -12.50 8.23 12.54
N GLU A 66 -12.13 6.96 12.73
CA GLU A 66 -12.21 5.97 11.66
C GLU A 66 -13.66 5.61 11.37
N TYR A 67 -14.09 5.83 10.12
CA TYR A 67 -15.44 5.51 9.68
C TYR A 67 -15.59 4.03 9.35
N THR A 68 -16.62 3.43 9.89
CA THR A 68 -17.06 2.08 9.51
C THR A 68 -18.15 2.11 8.44
N GLY A 69 -18.51 3.29 8.00
CA GLY A 69 -19.51 3.59 6.95
C GLY A 69 -20.05 5.00 7.11
N GLY A 70 -20.41 5.66 6.01
CA GLY A 70 -20.94 7.01 6.01
C GLY A 70 -20.03 8.04 5.32
N VAL A 71 -20.46 9.29 5.30
CA VAL A 71 -19.70 10.41 4.72
C VAL A 71 -18.85 11.04 5.82
N PRO A 72 -17.52 11.21 5.62
CA PRO A 72 -16.65 11.91 6.55
C PRO A 72 -17.18 13.30 6.88
N ALA A 73 -17.11 13.72 8.15
CA ALA A 73 -17.47 15.08 8.52
C ALA A 73 -16.42 16.08 7.98
N PRO A 74 -16.78 17.35 7.74
CA PRO A 74 -15.88 18.35 7.16
C PRO A 74 -14.60 18.63 7.99
N THR A 75 -14.64 18.30 9.27
CA THR A 75 -13.52 18.51 10.21
C THR A 75 -12.58 17.32 10.33
N ASP A 76 -12.88 16.24 9.61
CA ASP A 76 -12.12 15.01 9.74
C ASP A 76 -10.79 15.09 9.02
N TYR A 77 -9.77 14.57 9.66
CA TYR A 77 -8.46 14.42 9.06
C TYR A 77 -8.33 13.05 8.40
N LEU A 78 -7.81 13.02 7.20
CA LEU A 78 -7.35 11.77 6.58
C LEU A 78 -5.89 11.55 6.95
N THR A 79 -5.59 10.36 7.39
CA THR A 79 -4.23 9.93 7.73
C THR A 79 -3.83 8.78 6.82
N LEU A 80 -2.62 8.85 6.27
CA LEU A 80 -1.97 7.78 5.54
C LEU A 80 -0.87 7.19 6.41
N VAL A 81 -0.94 5.90 6.66
CA VAL A 81 0.12 5.10 7.27
C VAL A 81 0.63 4.10 6.26
N VAL A 82 1.95 4.05 6.09
CA VAL A 82 2.62 3.13 5.17
C VAL A 82 3.80 2.48 5.88
N GLU A 83 3.91 1.15 5.76
CA GLU A 83 5.17 0.45 5.99
C GLU A 83 5.74 0.06 4.62
N LEU A 84 6.98 0.43 4.35
CA LEU A 84 7.63 0.20 3.07
C LEU A 84 9.04 -0.38 3.22
N SER A 85 9.56 -0.93 2.13
CA SER A 85 10.96 -1.32 2.02
C SER A 85 11.89 -0.11 2.17
N PRO A 86 13.12 -0.29 2.67
CA PRO A 86 14.02 0.81 2.91
C PRO A 86 14.44 1.50 1.61
N ILE A 87 14.65 2.80 1.68
CA ILE A 87 15.35 3.59 0.67
C ILE A 87 16.86 3.58 0.95
N ALA A 88 17.65 4.07 0.00
CA ALA A 88 19.09 4.21 0.21
C ALA A 88 19.37 5.06 1.46
N ARG A 89 20.31 4.62 2.29
CA ARG A 89 20.68 5.30 3.54
C ARG A 89 21.10 6.74 3.31
N THR A 90 21.86 7.00 2.24
CA THR A 90 22.28 8.36 1.84
C THR A 90 21.11 9.27 1.55
N ALA A 91 20.07 8.76 0.89
CA ALA A 91 18.85 9.53 0.61
C ALA A 91 18.08 9.85 1.92
N PHE A 92 17.97 8.89 2.83
CA PHE A 92 17.37 9.10 4.14
C PHE A 92 18.14 10.16 4.96
N ASP A 93 19.47 10.05 5.02
CA ASP A 93 20.31 10.96 5.82
C ASP A 93 20.33 12.39 5.27
N ALA A 94 20.11 12.56 3.95
CA ALA A 94 19.98 13.87 3.30
C ALA A 94 18.66 14.58 3.62
N MET A 95 17.65 13.87 4.12
CA MET A 95 16.37 14.48 4.48
C MET A 95 16.49 15.35 5.74
N PRO A 96 15.72 16.43 5.84
CA PRO A 96 15.73 17.29 7.03
C PRO A 96 15.22 16.52 8.25
N ARG A 97 15.61 16.96 9.43
CA ARG A 97 15.09 16.44 10.71
C ARG A 97 13.58 16.55 10.75
N ALA A 98 12.95 15.56 11.31
CA ALA A 98 11.52 15.58 11.58
C ALA A 98 11.17 16.74 12.51
N LYS A 99 9.90 17.12 12.50
CA LYS A 99 9.35 18.15 13.38
C LYS A 99 8.34 17.53 14.31
N THR A 100 7.67 18.39 15.06
CA THR A 100 6.53 18.00 15.87
C THR A 100 5.37 17.51 15.00
N VAL A 101 4.82 16.35 15.33
CA VAL A 101 3.72 15.69 14.61
C VAL A 101 2.69 15.20 15.61
N TRP A 102 1.42 15.47 15.35
CA TRP A 102 0.34 14.84 16.09
C TRP A 102 0.06 13.44 15.55
N ILE A 103 -0.08 12.46 16.41
CA ILE A 103 -0.34 11.07 16.05
C ILE A 103 -1.83 10.75 16.28
N ALA A 104 -2.55 10.43 15.22
CA ALA A 104 -3.96 10.06 15.29
C ALA A 104 -4.17 8.82 16.18
N PRO A 105 -5.28 8.76 16.94
CA PRO A 105 -5.59 7.60 17.79
C PRO A 105 -5.67 6.29 17.01
N GLU A 106 -6.08 6.35 15.74
CA GLU A 106 -6.22 5.19 14.85
C GLU A 106 -4.94 4.87 14.06
N ALA A 107 -3.84 5.60 14.26
CA ALA A 107 -2.58 5.37 13.53
C ALA A 107 -1.95 3.99 13.80
N PRO A 108 -1.99 3.41 15.01
CA PRO A 108 -1.50 2.07 15.25
C PRO A 108 -2.27 1.04 14.42
N ARG A 109 -1.55 0.19 13.70
CA ARG A 109 -2.11 -0.86 12.83
C ARG A 109 -1.42 -2.19 13.09
N VAL A 110 -2.20 -3.22 13.36
CA VAL A 110 -1.69 -4.57 13.71
C VAL A 110 -0.80 -5.20 12.62
N TRP A 111 -0.86 -4.71 11.39
CA TRP A 111 -0.04 -5.17 10.28
C TRP A 111 1.33 -4.45 10.18
N LEU A 112 1.56 -3.42 10.99
CA LEU A 112 2.87 -2.78 11.11
C LEU A 112 3.86 -3.71 11.83
N SER A 113 5.14 -3.57 11.52
CA SER A 113 6.20 -4.23 12.30
C SER A 113 6.16 -3.77 13.76
N GLY A 114 6.52 -4.68 14.67
CA GLY A 114 6.40 -4.45 16.12
C GLY A 114 6.95 -3.10 16.62
N PRO A 115 8.16 -2.66 16.21
CA PRO A 115 8.72 -1.37 16.63
C PRO A 115 7.85 -0.17 16.21
N PHE A 116 7.30 -0.15 14.99
CA PHE A 116 6.44 0.92 14.52
C PHE A 116 5.07 0.88 15.19
N LEU A 117 4.50 -0.31 15.35
CA LEU A 117 3.26 -0.48 16.09
C LEU A 117 3.41 0.04 17.53
N SER A 118 4.46 -0.37 18.25
CA SER A 118 4.72 0.05 19.61
C SER A 118 4.95 1.56 19.72
N MET A 119 5.66 2.16 18.76
CA MET A 119 5.87 3.60 18.71
C MET A 119 4.54 4.35 18.56
N LEU A 120 3.71 3.95 17.61
CA LEU A 120 2.43 4.62 17.35
C LEU A 120 1.43 4.38 18.49
N GLU A 121 1.42 3.18 19.10
CA GLU A 121 0.59 2.89 20.29
C GLU A 121 0.94 3.76 21.48
N LYS A 122 2.24 3.98 21.73
CA LYS A 122 2.72 4.84 22.82
C LYS A 122 2.36 6.30 22.60
N GLU A 123 2.44 6.76 21.37
CA GLU A 123 2.34 8.18 21.04
C GLU A 123 0.93 8.57 20.49
N LYS A 124 0.00 7.63 20.39
CA LYS A 124 -1.35 7.91 19.85
C LYS A 124 -2.07 9.00 20.64
N ASN A 125 -2.81 9.82 19.94
CA ASN A 125 -3.56 10.97 20.46
C ASN A 125 -2.69 12.01 21.18
N THR A 126 -1.40 12.09 20.85
CA THR A 126 -0.47 13.06 21.40
C THR A 126 0.30 13.79 20.29
N THR A 127 0.85 14.95 20.65
CA THR A 127 1.77 15.69 19.79
C THR A 127 3.20 15.40 20.24
N VAL A 128 3.99 14.84 19.34
CA VAL A 128 5.34 14.33 19.60
C VAL A 128 6.36 15.14 18.85
N ASP A 129 7.44 15.55 19.53
CA ASP A 129 8.61 16.12 18.88
C ASP A 129 9.54 15.01 18.38
N PHE A 130 9.52 14.80 17.07
CA PHE A 130 10.38 13.83 16.39
C PHE A 130 11.77 14.39 16.03
N SER A 131 12.06 15.66 16.28
CA SER A 131 13.37 16.27 15.98
C SER A 131 14.52 15.63 16.79
N VAL A 132 14.20 15.13 17.97
CA VAL A 132 15.14 14.44 18.85
C VAL A 132 15.40 12.98 18.48
N ARG A 133 14.62 12.42 17.56
CA ARG A 133 14.77 11.04 17.11
C ARG A 133 15.69 10.96 15.87
N PRO A 134 16.86 10.34 15.99
CA PRO A 134 17.82 10.25 14.88
C PRO A 134 17.34 9.32 13.75
N ASP A 135 16.41 8.43 14.03
CA ASP A 135 15.80 7.46 13.15
C ASP A 135 14.59 8.03 12.37
N CYS A 136 14.22 9.31 12.59
CA CYS A 136 13.10 9.95 11.92
C CYS A 136 13.51 11.18 11.13
N ARG A 137 12.86 11.42 10.00
CA ARG A 137 13.06 12.55 9.07
C ARG A 137 11.74 13.18 8.69
N ALA A 138 11.78 14.47 8.35
CA ALA A 138 10.66 15.13 7.71
C ALA A 138 10.53 14.65 6.27
N LEU A 139 9.34 14.19 5.92
CA LEU A 139 9.00 13.77 4.57
C LEU A 139 8.18 14.86 3.88
N LYS A 140 8.54 15.19 2.65
CA LYS A 140 7.69 15.96 1.73
C LYS A 140 7.20 15.04 0.64
N ALA A 141 5.92 15.12 0.33
CA ALA A 141 5.30 14.34 -0.72
C ALA A 141 4.27 15.20 -1.46
N ILE A 142 3.85 14.76 -2.64
CA ILE A 142 2.86 15.48 -3.45
C ILE A 142 1.56 14.69 -3.44
N ARG A 143 0.46 15.33 -3.04
CA ARG A 143 -0.87 14.72 -3.11
C ARG A 143 -1.29 14.58 -4.58
N GLY A 144 -1.48 13.33 -5.04
CA GLY A 144 -1.68 13.02 -6.46
C GLY A 144 -2.87 13.75 -7.12
N GLN A 145 -4.00 13.86 -6.41
CA GLN A 145 -5.20 14.51 -6.96
C GLN A 145 -5.13 16.04 -7.02
N SER A 146 -4.39 16.68 -6.13
CA SER A 146 -4.38 18.15 -5.99
C SER A 146 -3.04 18.80 -6.35
N GLY A 147 -1.98 18.02 -6.53
CA GLY A 147 -0.62 18.53 -6.71
C GLY A 147 -0.06 19.28 -5.50
N LYS A 148 -0.80 19.37 -4.39
CA LYS A 148 -0.37 20.07 -3.18
C LYS A 148 0.73 19.29 -2.46
N VAL A 149 1.72 20.00 -1.95
CA VAL A 149 2.73 19.44 -1.07
C VAL A 149 2.09 19.08 0.27
N VAL A 150 2.31 17.86 0.72
CA VAL A 150 1.95 17.40 2.05
C VAL A 150 3.22 17.06 2.83
N ASN A 151 3.21 17.35 4.11
CA ASN A 151 4.31 17.05 4.99
C ASN A 151 3.98 15.82 5.82
N GLY A 152 4.99 15.03 6.10
CA GLY A 152 4.87 13.81 6.86
C GLY A 152 6.12 13.48 7.65
N LEU A 153 6.09 12.30 8.22
CA LEU A 153 7.15 11.68 8.98
C LEU A 153 7.62 10.43 8.23
N LEU A 154 8.93 10.25 8.14
CA LEU A 154 9.57 9.02 7.68
C LEU A 154 10.49 8.53 8.78
N CYS A 155 10.20 7.36 9.35
CA CYS A 155 11.07 6.72 10.34
C CYS A 155 11.61 5.41 9.80
N THR A 156 12.84 5.06 10.19
CA THR A 156 13.50 3.81 9.80
C THR A 156 13.73 2.92 11.02
N HIS A 157 13.54 1.61 10.84
CA HIS A 157 13.92 0.59 11.81
C HIS A 157 14.27 -0.71 11.10
N ALA A 158 15.51 -1.17 11.30
CA ALA A 158 16.06 -2.33 10.59
C ALA A 158 15.86 -2.23 9.06
N ASP A 159 15.17 -3.18 8.47
CA ASP A 159 14.86 -3.29 7.05
C ASP A 159 13.48 -2.72 6.66
N LYS A 160 12.90 -1.88 7.51
CA LYS A 160 11.57 -1.28 7.31
C LYS A 160 11.59 0.22 7.50
N MET A 161 10.66 0.88 6.83
CA MET A 161 10.40 2.29 7.01
C MET A 161 8.91 2.53 7.25
N LEU A 162 8.61 3.45 8.15
CA LEU A 162 7.26 3.94 8.41
C LEU A 162 7.12 5.32 7.77
N VAL A 163 6.11 5.48 6.92
CA VAL A 163 5.61 6.79 6.49
C VAL A 163 4.30 7.09 7.23
N TYR A 164 4.21 8.27 7.78
CA TYR A 164 3.02 8.80 8.41
C TYR A 164 2.73 10.20 7.86
N ILE A 165 1.58 10.39 7.26
CA ILE A 165 1.16 11.67 6.65
C ILE A 165 -0.26 11.99 7.09
N MET A 166 -0.46 13.18 7.61
CA MET A 166 -1.80 13.76 7.77
C MET A 166 -2.17 14.52 6.51
N ILE A 167 -3.18 14.03 5.82
CA ILE A 167 -3.75 14.66 4.64
C ILE A 167 -4.97 15.44 5.15
N SER A 168 -4.81 16.72 5.46
CA SER A 168 -5.98 17.51 5.84
C SER A 168 -6.97 17.55 4.67
N SER A 169 -8.24 17.32 4.96
CA SER A 169 -9.34 17.59 4.03
C SER A 169 -9.54 19.11 3.89
N GLY A 170 -8.47 19.85 3.55
CA GLY A 170 -8.60 21.28 3.27
C GLY A 170 -9.50 21.46 2.06
N MET A 171 -10.68 22.00 2.31
CA MET A 171 -11.51 22.65 1.30
C MET A 171 -10.73 23.76 0.61
#